data_755c12758e09d49527f1c0809416d308
#
_entry.id   755c12758e09d49527f1c0809416d308
#
_cell.length_a   1.000
_cell.length_b   1.000
_cell.length_c   1.000
_cell.angle_alpha   90.00
_cell.angle_beta   90.00
_cell.angle_gamma   90.00
#
_symmetry.space_group_name_H-M   'P 1'
#
loop_
_entity.id
_entity.type
_entity.pdbx_description
1 polymer ?
#
loop_
_entity_poly.entity_id
_entity_poly.type
_entity_poly.pdbx_seq_one_letter_code
_entity_poly.pdbx_strand_id
1 'polypeptide(L)'
;MNDDLVALLFHVIERLERHIQANEYVALAALEGQRTLFLSDHDYLIDQTDFENRAAKHARDINAIRWVFAVPQVWVINQRDVATRRVSHHPLRPGEQEAITWMGFDQADGVDYGRVPYTRRPNGQPVFGEPEVFTVPLMPGNSMPGYTLLRNLMDEQD
;
A
#
# COMPACT_ATOMS: atom_id res chain seq x y z
N MET A 1 -14.17 0.92 7.75
CA MET A 1 -13.10 0.02 8.28
C MET A 1 -13.37 -0.30 9.74
N ASN A 2 -13.19 -1.56 10.12
CA ASN A 2 -13.31 -1.93 11.52
C ASN A 2 -12.01 -1.64 12.28
N ASP A 3 -12.07 -1.72 13.62
CA ASP A 3 -10.94 -1.36 14.48
C ASP A 3 -9.72 -2.27 14.26
N ASP A 4 -9.94 -3.55 13.96
CA ASP A 4 -8.85 -4.50 13.72
C ASP A 4 -8.08 -4.17 12.44
N LEU A 5 -8.80 -3.79 11.38
CA LEU A 5 -8.16 -3.39 10.13
C LEU A 5 -7.42 -2.05 10.29
N VAL A 6 -8.01 -1.10 11.02
CA VAL A 6 -7.36 0.17 11.32
C VAL A 6 -6.06 -0.05 12.09
N ALA A 7 -6.06 -0.93 13.08
CA ALA A 7 -4.85 -1.25 13.85
C ALA A 7 -3.77 -1.85 12.96
N LEU A 8 -4.14 -2.79 12.07
CA LEU A 8 -3.20 -3.39 11.14
C LEU A 8 -2.63 -2.35 10.17
N LEU A 9 -3.48 -1.47 9.66
CA LEU A 9 -3.05 -0.38 8.77
C LEU A 9 -2.02 0.52 9.46
N PHE A 10 -2.26 0.92 10.71
CA PHE A 10 -1.31 1.76 11.44
C PHE A 10 0.03 1.07 11.67
N HIS A 11 0.03 -0.23 11.93
CA HIS A 11 1.27 -1.01 12.02
C HIS A 11 2.07 -0.98 10.71
N VAL A 12 1.39 -1.14 9.59
CA VAL A 12 2.02 -1.10 8.27
C VAL A 12 2.58 0.29 7.97
N ILE A 13 1.78 1.34 8.21
CA ILE A 13 2.20 2.72 7.98
C ILE A 13 3.44 3.04 8.82
N GLU A 14 3.43 2.71 10.10
CA GLU A 14 4.56 2.97 11.00
C GLU A 14 5.85 2.29 10.51
N ARG A 15 5.76 1.06 10.03
CA ARG A 15 6.92 0.35 9.46
C ARG A 15 7.43 1.02 8.19
N LEU A 16 6.53 1.42 7.29
CA LEU A 16 6.92 2.11 6.06
C LEU A 16 7.51 3.49 6.34
N GLU A 17 6.98 4.21 7.32
CA GLU A 17 7.54 5.50 7.72
C GLU A 17 9.00 5.35 8.15
N ARG A 18 9.32 4.31 8.92
CA ARG A 18 10.71 4.03 9.33
C ARG A 18 11.60 3.70 8.14
N HIS A 19 11.09 2.91 7.18
CA HIS A 19 11.84 2.63 5.94
C HIS A 19 12.10 3.91 5.13
N ILE A 20 11.08 4.75 4.96
CA ILE A 20 11.20 6.00 4.21
C ILE A 20 12.19 6.95 4.88
N GLN A 21 12.18 7.03 6.22
CA GLN A 21 13.14 7.82 6.99
C GLN A 21 14.60 7.36 6.75
N ALA A 22 14.79 6.06 6.48
CA ALA A 22 16.08 5.47 6.15
C ALA A 22 16.37 5.46 4.63
N ASN A 23 15.56 6.14 3.83
CA ASN A 23 15.65 6.16 2.36
C ASN A 23 15.48 4.78 1.72
N GLU A 24 14.69 3.93 2.34
CA GLU A 24 14.34 2.61 1.81
C GLU A 24 12.87 2.62 1.36
N TYR A 25 12.61 2.25 0.11
CA TYR A 25 11.27 2.29 -0.49
C TYR A 25 10.85 0.86 -0.82
N VAL A 26 10.10 0.25 0.09
CA VAL A 26 9.67 -1.14 -0.01
C VAL A 26 8.15 -1.22 -0.09
N ALA A 27 7.64 -2.25 -0.78
CA ALA A 27 6.25 -2.65 -0.61
C ALA A 27 6.14 -3.51 0.64
N LEU A 28 5.03 -3.39 1.36
CA LEU A 28 4.79 -4.14 2.58
C LEU A 28 3.41 -4.76 2.53
N ALA A 29 3.32 -6.05 2.83
CA ALA A 29 2.06 -6.76 3.01
C ALA A 29 1.99 -7.30 4.43
N ALA A 30 0.93 -6.94 5.15
CA ALA A 30 0.63 -7.48 6.47
C ALA A 30 -0.58 -8.39 6.35
N LEU A 31 -0.44 -9.63 6.79
CA LEU A 31 -1.46 -10.67 6.67
C LEU A 31 -1.79 -11.18 8.06
N GLU A 32 -3.08 -11.23 8.39
CA GLU A 32 -3.54 -11.63 9.72
C GLU A 32 -4.60 -12.73 9.61
N GLY A 33 -4.31 -13.85 10.20
CA GLY A 33 -5.18 -15.04 10.23
C GLY A 33 -4.82 -15.88 11.43
N GLN A 34 -4.45 -17.16 11.21
CA GLN A 34 -3.99 -18.05 12.29
C GLN A 34 -2.74 -17.49 12.98
N ARG A 35 -1.99 -16.66 12.27
CA ARG A 35 -0.86 -15.90 12.78
C ARG A 35 -0.76 -14.60 11.98
N THR A 36 0.12 -13.70 12.39
CA THR A 36 0.38 -12.44 11.67
C THR A 36 1.71 -12.52 10.96
N LEU A 37 1.72 -12.19 9.67
CA LEU A 37 2.93 -12.15 8.84
C LEU A 37 3.10 -10.76 8.25
N PHE A 38 4.36 -10.31 8.21
CA PHE A 38 4.75 -9.08 7.50
C PHE A 38 5.74 -9.46 6.41
N LEU A 39 5.42 -9.14 5.17
CA LEU A 39 6.26 -9.41 4.00
C LEU A 39 6.68 -8.10 3.38
N SER A 40 7.93 -7.99 2.96
CA SER A 40 8.43 -6.78 2.29
C SER A 40 9.20 -7.13 1.04
N ASP A 41 9.21 -6.20 0.07
CA ASP A 41 9.92 -6.38 -1.20
C ASP A 41 10.46 -5.02 -1.67
N HIS A 42 11.77 -4.95 -1.89
CA HIS A 42 12.44 -3.76 -2.44
C HIS A 42 12.22 -3.62 -3.94
N ASP A 43 11.90 -4.72 -4.63
CA ASP A 43 11.80 -4.77 -6.09
C ASP A 43 10.35 -4.81 -6.59
N TYR A 44 9.39 -4.49 -5.72
CA TYR A 44 7.96 -4.56 -6.04
C TYR A 44 7.59 -3.83 -7.33
N LEU A 45 8.16 -2.64 -7.57
CA LEU A 45 7.82 -1.86 -8.75
C LEU A 45 8.48 -2.40 -10.02
N ILE A 46 9.40 -3.36 -9.90
CA ILE A 46 9.98 -4.09 -11.04
C ILE A 46 9.07 -5.26 -11.41
N ASP A 47 8.56 -5.99 -10.41
CA ASP A 47 7.63 -7.10 -10.64
C ASP A 47 6.54 -7.11 -9.56
N GLN A 48 5.52 -6.30 -9.78
CA GLN A 48 4.40 -6.14 -8.86
C GLN A 48 3.62 -7.44 -8.68
N THR A 49 3.40 -8.14 -9.77
CA THR A 49 2.60 -9.37 -9.78
C THR A 49 3.25 -10.47 -8.97
N ASP A 50 4.57 -10.62 -9.07
CA ASP A 50 5.30 -11.66 -8.34
C ASP A 50 5.15 -11.51 -6.83
N PHE A 51 5.37 -10.31 -6.30
CA PHE A 51 5.26 -10.08 -4.86
C PHE A 51 3.84 -10.30 -4.35
N GLU A 52 2.85 -9.78 -5.08
CA GLU A 52 1.44 -9.94 -4.69
C GLU A 52 0.99 -11.40 -4.78
N ASN A 53 1.48 -12.17 -5.74
CA ASN A 53 1.20 -13.60 -5.83
C ASN A 53 1.81 -14.37 -4.64
N ARG A 54 3.03 -14.02 -4.24
CA ARG A 54 3.66 -14.62 -3.05
C ARG A 54 2.89 -14.29 -1.78
N ALA A 55 2.44 -13.04 -1.65
CA ALA A 55 1.62 -12.62 -0.52
C ALA A 55 0.29 -13.38 -0.47
N ALA A 56 -0.36 -13.59 -1.62
CA ALA A 56 -1.58 -14.37 -1.70
C ALA A 56 -1.37 -15.82 -1.22
N LYS A 57 -0.27 -16.43 -1.61
CA LYS A 57 0.07 -17.78 -1.16
C LYS A 57 0.22 -17.86 0.36
N HIS A 58 0.95 -16.93 0.95
CA HIS A 58 1.09 -16.86 2.41
C HIS A 58 -0.24 -16.60 3.11
N ALA A 59 -1.08 -15.73 2.52
CA ALA A 59 -2.40 -15.46 3.07
C ALA A 59 -3.27 -16.72 3.13
N ARG A 60 -3.22 -17.55 2.09
CA ARG A 60 -3.91 -18.84 2.08
C ARG A 60 -3.37 -19.80 3.15
N ASP A 61 -2.05 -19.86 3.29
CA ASP A 61 -1.41 -20.78 4.25
C ASP A 61 -1.80 -20.49 5.70
N ILE A 62 -2.07 -19.23 6.05
CA ILE A 62 -2.45 -18.85 7.41
C ILE A 62 -3.96 -18.59 7.55
N ASN A 63 -4.73 -18.83 6.50
CA ASN A 63 -6.17 -18.54 6.47
C ASN A 63 -6.44 -17.06 6.86
N ALA A 64 -5.78 -16.14 6.19
CA ALA A 64 -5.87 -14.71 6.49
C ALA A 64 -7.31 -14.22 6.37
N ILE A 65 -7.79 -13.52 7.40
CA ILE A 65 -9.12 -12.90 7.44
C ILE A 65 -9.05 -11.41 7.17
N ARG A 66 -7.88 -10.82 7.28
CA ARG A 66 -7.63 -9.43 6.91
C ARG A 66 -6.19 -9.25 6.46
N TRP A 67 -5.98 -8.21 5.66
CA TRP A 67 -4.64 -7.86 5.21
C TRP A 67 -4.57 -6.39 4.82
N VAL A 68 -3.37 -5.85 4.84
CA VAL A 68 -3.05 -4.51 4.34
C VAL A 68 -1.86 -4.63 3.40
N PHE A 69 -1.98 -4.01 2.23
CA PHE A 69 -0.91 -3.88 1.27
C PHE A 69 -0.59 -2.40 1.08
N ALA A 70 0.68 -2.02 1.16
CA ALA A 70 1.06 -0.62 1.05
C ALA A 70 2.43 -0.48 0.39
N VAL A 71 2.60 0.62 -0.36
CA VAL A 71 3.85 0.94 -1.04
C VAL A 71 4.01 2.45 -1.18
N PRO A 72 5.21 3.00 -0.92
CA PRO A 72 5.46 4.41 -1.20
C PRO A 72 5.57 4.65 -2.71
N GLN A 73 4.90 5.68 -3.19
CA GLN A 73 4.85 6.07 -4.60
C GLN A 73 4.84 7.59 -4.72
N VAL A 74 5.14 8.09 -5.93
CA VAL A 74 4.87 9.47 -6.29
C VAL A 74 3.57 9.50 -7.09
N TRP A 75 2.60 10.26 -6.62
CA TRP A 75 1.34 10.49 -7.31
C TRP A 75 1.50 11.67 -8.26
N VAL A 76 1.19 11.42 -9.53
CA VAL A 76 1.20 12.46 -10.57
C VAL A 76 -0.26 12.79 -10.84
N ILE A 77 -0.68 13.96 -10.34
CA ILE A 77 -2.08 14.40 -10.45
C ILE A 77 -2.16 15.45 -11.56
N ASN A 78 -2.93 15.14 -12.58
CA ASN A 78 -3.28 16.11 -13.62
C ASN A 78 -4.82 16.28 -13.65
N GLN A 79 -5.33 17.13 -14.53
CA GLN A 79 -6.75 17.54 -14.49
C GLN A 79 -7.75 16.38 -14.62
N ARG A 80 -7.38 15.23 -15.16
CA ARG A 80 -8.30 14.14 -15.47
C ARG A 80 -7.89 12.79 -14.91
N ASP A 81 -6.60 12.62 -14.62
CA ASP A 81 -6.05 11.31 -14.28
C ASP A 81 -5.10 11.39 -13.09
N VAL A 82 -5.02 10.29 -12.37
CA VAL A 82 -4.00 10.07 -11.37
C VAL A 82 -3.14 8.92 -11.86
N ALA A 83 -1.85 9.18 -11.97
CA ALA A 83 -0.85 8.16 -12.28
C ALA A 83 0.12 8.07 -11.11
N THR A 84 0.85 6.99 -11.02
CA THR A 84 1.88 6.82 -9.99
C THR A 84 3.20 6.44 -10.63
N ARG A 85 4.28 6.83 -9.98
CA ARG A 85 5.61 6.43 -10.36
C ARG A 85 6.42 6.06 -9.13
N ARG A 86 7.53 5.42 -9.37
CA ARG A 86 8.50 5.04 -8.36
C ARG A 86 9.10 6.28 -7.68
N VAL A 87 9.30 6.23 -6.37
CA VAL A 87 10.07 7.24 -5.66
C VAL A 87 11.51 7.17 -6.15
N SER A 88 12.09 8.34 -6.47
CA SER A 88 13.46 8.44 -6.99
C SER A 88 14.17 9.64 -6.35
N HIS A 89 15.46 9.78 -6.64
CA HIS A 89 16.26 10.91 -6.15
C HIS A 89 15.96 12.23 -6.86
N HIS A 90 15.16 12.22 -7.92
CA HIS A 90 14.79 13.43 -8.64
C HIS A 90 13.83 14.28 -7.82
N PRO A 91 14.00 15.61 -7.80
CA PRO A 91 13.03 16.49 -7.14
C PRO A 91 11.63 16.31 -7.72
N LEU A 92 10.62 16.51 -6.88
CA LEU A 92 9.23 16.49 -7.32
C LEU A 92 8.96 17.65 -8.29
N ARG A 93 8.18 17.38 -9.32
CA ARG A 93 7.68 18.38 -10.27
C ARG A 93 6.34 18.93 -9.77
N PRO A 94 5.88 20.09 -10.29
CA PRO A 94 4.54 20.58 -9.99
C PRO A 94 3.49 19.50 -10.28
N GLY A 95 2.54 19.31 -9.34
CA GLY A 95 1.51 18.30 -9.46
C GLY A 95 1.92 16.90 -8.98
N GLU A 96 3.15 16.74 -8.52
CA GLU A 96 3.63 15.48 -7.96
C GLU A 96 3.58 15.50 -6.43
N GLN A 97 3.17 14.40 -5.82
CA GLN A 97 3.06 14.25 -4.37
C GLN A 97 3.52 12.85 -3.97
N GLU A 98 4.48 12.77 -3.05
CA GLU A 98 4.84 11.49 -2.45
C GLU A 98 3.75 11.04 -1.48
N ALA A 99 3.43 9.75 -1.50
CA ALA A 99 2.46 9.17 -0.58
C ALA A 99 2.70 7.67 -0.42
N ILE A 100 2.26 7.15 0.72
CA ILE A 100 2.12 5.70 0.91
C ILE A 100 0.73 5.34 0.38
N THR A 101 0.69 4.58 -0.71
CA THR A 101 -0.58 4.08 -1.26
C THR A 101 -0.90 2.76 -0.58
N TRP A 102 -2.13 2.61 -0.08
CA TRP A 102 -2.51 1.40 0.65
C TRP A 102 -3.87 0.86 0.22
N MET A 103 -4.01 -0.44 0.38
CA MET A 103 -5.27 -1.17 0.24
C MET A 103 -5.40 -2.09 1.44
N GLY A 104 -6.59 -2.12 2.05
CA GLY A 104 -6.88 -3.00 3.17
C GLY A 104 -8.11 -3.85 2.88
N PHE A 105 -8.12 -5.06 3.40
CA PHE A 105 -9.23 -5.98 3.28
C PHE A 105 -9.54 -6.61 4.63
N ASP A 106 -10.83 -6.74 4.92
CA ASP A 106 -11.33 -7.51 6.05
C ASP A 106 -12.52 -8.33 5.58
N GLN A 107 -12.56 -9.61 5.96
CA GLN A 107 -13.62 -10.52 5.48
C GLN A 107 -15.02 -10.06 5.87
N ALA A 108 -15.16 -9.27 6.95
CA ALA A 108 -16.45 -8.77 7.41
C ALA A 108 -16.87 -7.48 6.68
N ASP A 109 -15.92 -6.59 6.41
CA ASP A 109 -16.21 -5.23 5.91
C ASP A 109 -15.81 -5.01 4.46
N GLY A 110 -15.05 -5.91 3.85
CA GLY A 110 -14.61 -5.79 2.45
C GLY A 110 -13.35 -4.95 2.29
N VAL A 111 -13.27 -4.22 1.18
CA VAL A 111 -12.07 -3.50 0.74
C VAL A 111 -12.16 -2.02 1.05
N ASP A 112 -11.09 -1.48 1.60
CA ASP A 112 -10.85 -0.04 1.71
C ASP A 112 -9.49 0.29 1.09
N TYR A 113 -9.33 1.51 0.62
CA TYR A 113 -8.07 1.97 0.04
C TYR A 113 -7.88 3.46 0.30
N GLY A 114 -6.63 3.90 0.20
CA GLY A 114 -6.31 5.29 0.45
C GLY A 114 -4.84 5.58 0.29
N ARG A 115 -4.42 6.67 0.91
CA ARG A 115 -3.01 7.06 0.91
C ARG A 115 -2.66 7.79 2.20
N VAL A 116 -1.35 7.82 2.50
CA VAL A 116 -0.78 8.71 3.51
C VAL A 116 0.16 9.66 2.79
N PRO A 117 -0.25 10.92 2.57
CA PRO A 117 0.63 11.88 1.91
C PRO A 117 1.77 12.29 2.84
N TYR A 118 2.94 12.55 2.26
CA TYR A 118 4.04 13.11 3.04
C TYR A 118 4.83 14.11 2.20
N THR A 119 5.47 15.04 2.90
CA THR A 119 6.31 16.07 2.30
C THR A 119 7.73 15.91 2.85
N ARG A 120 8.67 16.63 2.24
CA ARG A 120 10.08 16.61 2.66
C ARG A 120 10.48 17.94 3.24
N ARG A 121 11.19 17.91 4.37
CA ARG A 121 11.88 19.08 4.89
C ARG A 121 13.09 19.41 4.01
N PRO A 122 13.67 20.62 4.11
CA PRO A 122 14.88 20.96 3.33
C PRO A 122 16.03 19.96 3.53
N ASN A 123 16.14 19.31 4.69
CA ASN A 123 17.15 18.28 4.97
C ASN A 123 16.80 16.91 4.39
N GLY A 124 15.67 16.79 3.67
CA GLY A 124 15.22 15.52 3.09
C GLY A 124 14.38 14.65 3.99
N GLN A 125 14.23 14.99 5.27
CA GLN A 125 13.44 14.18 6.19
C GLN A 125 11.95 14.27 5.87
N PRO A 126 11.21 13.14 5.87
CA PRO A 126 9.78 13.15 5.58
C PRO A 126 8.95 13.68 6.75
N VAL A 127 7.83 14.33 6.42
CA VAL A 127 6.78 14.72 7.37
C VAL A 127 5.49 14.08 6.88
N PHE A 128 4.98 13.14 7.65
CA PHE A 128 3.82 12.34 7.25
C PHE A 128 2.52 13.05 7.66
N GLY A 129 1.54 13.03 6.74
CA GLY A 129 0.19 13.51 7.01
C GLY A 129 -0.67 12.41 7.62
N GLU A 130 -1.97 12.69 7.75
CA GLU A 130 -2.94 11.71 8.24
C GLU A 130 -3.34 10.76 7.11
N PRO A 131 -3.65 9.48 7.44
CA PRO A 131 -4.18 8.56 6.46
C PRO A 131 -5.49 9.06 5.87
N GLU A 132 -5.60 9.02 4.53
CA GLU A 132 -6.82 9.34 3.79
C GLU A 132 -7.45 8.04 3.32
N VAL A 133 -8.78 7.94 3.45
CA VAL A 133 -9.56 6.81 2.96
C VAL A 133 -10.39 7.29 1.78
N PHE A 134 -10.35 6.56 0.67
CA PHE A 134 -11.10 6.93 -0.53
C PHE A 134 -12.41 6.15 -0.61
N THR A 135 -13.49 6.85 -0.97
CA THR A 135 -14.79 6.24 -1.22
C THR A 135 -14.92 5.73 -2.65
N VAL A 136 -14.08 6.24 -3.56
CA VAL A 136 -14.01 5.79 -4.95
C VAL A 136 -12.55 5.70 -5.37
N PRO A 137 -12.17 4.76 -6.27
CA PRO A 137 -10.79 4.68 -6.75
C PRO A 137 -10.43 5.91 -7.58
N LEU A 138 -9.26 6.51 -7.31
CA LEU A 138 -8.75 7.66 -8.05
C LEU A 138 -7.89 7.25 -9.24
N MET A 139 -7.61 5.97 -9.41
CA MET A 139 -6.87 5.39 -10.52
C MET A 139 -7.54 4.10 -10.95
N PRO A 140 -7.28 3.58 -12.18
CA PRO A 140 -7.85 2.32 -12.61
C PRO A 140 -7.61 1.21 -11.59
N GLY A 141 -8.64 0.39 -11.32
CA GLY A 141 -8.59 -0.64 -10.29
C GLY A 141 -7.37 -1.57 -10.42
N ASN A 142 -7.04 -1.97 -11.65
CA ASN A 142 -5.91 -2.84 -11.95
C ASN A 142 -4.55 -2.16 -11.76
N SER A 143 -4.51 -0.83 -11.56
CA SER A 143 -3.29 -0.09 -11.27
C SER A 143 -3.07 0.11 -9.78
N MET A 144 -4.06 -0.24 -8.94
CA MET A 144 -3.95 -0.08 -7.50
C MET A 144 -3.00 -1.13 -6.91
N PRO A 145 -2.02 -0.70 -6.08
CA PRO A 145 -1.24 -1.68 -5.31
C PRO A 145 -2.15 -2.54 -4.44
N GLY A 146 -1.93 -3.84 -4.48
CA GLY A 146 -2.78 -4.80 -3.78
C GLY A 146 -3.88 -5.41 -4.64
N TYR A 147 -4.13 -4.89 -5.84
CA TYR A 147 -5.20 -5.40 -6.71
C TYR A 147 -5.02 -6.87 -7.07
N THR A 148 -3.81 -7.28 -7.43
CA THR A 148 -3.51 -8.68 -7.78
C THR A 148 -3.70 -9.60 -6.56
N LEU A 149 -3.27 -9.17 -5.39
CA LEU A 149 -3.48 -9.89 -4.15
C LEU A 149 -4.97 -10.08 -3.87
N LEU A 150 -5.74 -8.99 -3.94
CA LEU A 150 -7.18 -9.02 -3.72
C LEU A 150 -7.85 -9.99 -4.69
N ARG A 151 -7.54 -9.88 -5.98
CA ARG A 151 -8.14 -10.70 -7.01
C ARG A 151 -7.84 -12.19 -6.80
N ASN A 152 -6.59 -12.53 -6.50
CA ASN A 152 -6.19 -13.91 -6.25
C ASN A 152 -6.94 -14.54 -5.08
N LEU A 153 -7.16 -13.77 -4.00
CA LEU A 153 -7.85 -14.29 -2.83
C LEU A 153 -9.36 -14.37 -3.02
N MET A 154 -9.95 -13.47 -3.82
CA MET A 154 -11.38 -13.51 -4.11
C MET A 154 -11.75 -14.57 -5.13
N ASP A 155 -10.93 -14.78 -6.16
CA ASP A 155 -11.21 -15.78 -7.21
C ASP A 155 -11.26 -17.21 -6.66
N GLU A 156 -10.63 -17.47 -5.52
CA GLU A 156 -10.65 -18.78 -4.87
C GLU A 156 -11.89 -19.03 -4.00
N GLN A 157 -12.68 -18.00 -3.72
CA GLN A 157 -13.90 -18.13 -2.92
C GLN A 157 -15.13 -18.48 -3.78
N ASP A 158 -14.96 -18.40 -5.07
CA ASP A 158 -15.97 -18.81 -6.05
C ASP A 158 -15.78 -20.31 -6.42
#